data_9d2612aefbc96881e95536c8f2693e67
#
_entry.id   9d2612aefbc96881e95536c8f2693e67
#
_cell.length_a   1.000
_cell.length_b   1.000
_cell.length_c   1.000
_cell.angle_alpha   90.00
_cell.angle_beta   90.00
_cell.angle_gamma   90.00
#
_symmetry.space_group_name_H-M   'P 1'
#
loop_
_entity.id
_entity.type
_entity.pdbx_description
1 polymer ?
#
loop_
_entity_poly.entity_id
_entity_poly.type
_entity_poly.pdbx_seq_one_letter_code
_entity_poly.pdbx_strand_id
1 'polypeptide(L)'
;MEKIERLFANNHAWATKMKDEQSDYFKELAEHQKPTYLWIGCSDSRVPAEKLTGLGPGELFVHRNVANMVIHTDLNCLSVVQYAVDVLEIEHIIICGH
;
A
#
# COMPACT_ATOMS: atom_id res chain seq x y z
N MET A 1 5.62 13.45 24.33
CA MET A 1 5.47 12.01 24.02
C MET A 1 4.26 11.77 23.14
N GLU A 2 4.45 10.96 22.14
CA GLU A 2 3.33 10.55 21.30
C GLU A 2 2.42 9.60 22.07
N LYS A 3 1.13 9.84 22.00
CA LYS A 3 0.13 8.97 22.60
C LYS A 3 -0.77 8.42 21.49
N ILE A 4 -1.29 7.24 21.70
CA ILE A 4 -2.13 6.58 20.70
C ILE A 4 -3.38 7.43 20.37
N GLU A 5 -3.88 8.17 21.35
CA GLU A 5 -5.04 9.05 21.14
C GLU A 5 -4.77 10.11 20.07
N ARG A 6 -3.52 10.59 19.99
CA ARG A 6 -3.15 11.55 18.94
C ARG A 6 -3.27 10.94 17.56
N LEU A 7 -2.91 9.68 17.41
CA LEU A 7 -3.02 8.98 16.12
C LEU A 7 -4.48 8.85 15.70
N PHE A 8 -5.37 8.55 16.63
CA PHE A 8 -6.79 8.48 16.34
C PHE A 8 -7.37 9.85 15.97
N ALA A 9 -6.95 10.89 16.68
CA ALA A 9 -7.38 12.25 16.37
C ALA A 9 -6.90 12.68 14.99
N ASN A 10 -5.64 12.39 14.65
CA ASN A 10 -5.08 12.67 13.33
C ASN A 10 -5.84 11.93 12.23
N ASN A 11 -6.17 10.66 12.48
CA ASN A 11 -6.91 9.86 11.52
C ASN A 11 -8.31 10.42 11.30
N HIS A 12 -8.99 10.80 12.37
CA HIS A 12 -10.32 11.39 12.25
C HIS A 12 -10.29 12.70 11.47
N ALA A 13 -9.32 13.56 11.77
CA ALA A 13 -9.15 14.84 11.05
C ALA A 13 -8.86 14.61 9.56
N TRP A 14 -7.99 13.65 9.25
CA TRP A 14 -7.67 13.30 7.88
C TRP A 14 -8.90 12.78 7.12
N ALA A 15 -9.66 11.87 7.72
CA ALA A 15 -10.86 11.32 7.10
C ALA A 15 -11.90 12.41 6.82
N THR A 16 -12.10 13.32 7.76
CA THR A 16 -13.02 14.46 7.60
C THR A 16 -12.56 15.38 6.46
N LYS A 17 -11.26 15.69 6.43
CA LYS A 17 -10.68 16.51 5.39
C LYS A 17 -10.86 15.89 4.00
N MET A 18 -10.62 14.59 3.88
CA MET A 18 -10.78 13.90 2.60
C MET A 18 -12.22 13.88 2.11
N LYS A 19 -13.17 13.71 3.02
CA LYS A 19 -14.59 13.78 2.69
C LYS A 19 -15.00 15.17 2.21
N ASP A 20 -14.49 16.22 2.87
CA ASP A 20 -14.84 17.60 2.56
C ASP A 20 -14.23 18.06 1.23
N GLU A 21 -12.98 17.69 0.97
CA GLU A 21 -12.26 18.09 -0.24
C GLU A 21 -12.58 17.22 -1.46
N GLN A 22 -12.85 15.94 -1.23
CA GLN A 22 -13.11 14.95 -2.27
C GLN A 22 -14.24 14.03 -1.81
N SER A 23 -15.48 14.47 -1.99
CA SER A 23 -16.66 13.80 -1.41
C SER A 23 -16.77 12.30 -1.74
N ASP A 24 -16.25 11.88 -2.90
CA ASP A 24 -16.31 10.49 -3.34
C ASP A 24 -15.03 9.70 -3.10
N TYR A 25 -14.07 10.27 -2.35
CA TYR A 25 -12.74 9.69 -2.18
C TYR A 25 -12.79 8.22 -1.70
N PHE A 26 -13.45 7.98 -0.57
CA PHE A 26 -13.52 6.63 -0.01
C PHE A 26 -14.40 5.70 -0.84
N LYS A 27 -15.46 6.23 -1.43
CA LYS A 27 -16.34 5.47 -2.28
C LYS A 27 -15.61 4.96 -3.53
N GLU A 28 -14.86 5.83 -4.18
CA GLU A 28 -14.07 5.45 -5.35
C GLU A 28 -13.01 4.40 -5.01
N LEU A 29 -12.31 4.57 -3.89
CA LEU A 29 -11.32 3.58 -3.45
C LEU A 29 -11.96 2.24 -3.11
N ALA A 30 -13.16 2.24 -2.54
CA ALA A 30 -13.87 1.01 -2.20
C ALA A 30 -14.39 0.27 -3.43
N GLU A 31 -14.76 0.97 -4.48
CA GLU A 31 -15.34 0.38 -5.68
C GLU A 31 -14.30 -0.19 -6.65
N HIS A 32 -13.06 0.32 -6.60
CA HIS A 32 -12.04 -0.04 -7.57
C HIS A 32 -10.77 -0.57 -6.91
N GLN A 33 -10.40 -1.79 -7.24
CA GLN A 33 -9.13 -2.38 -6.86
C GLN A 33 -8.36 -2.70 -8.14
N LYS A 34 -7.68 -1.68 -8.67
CA LYS A 34 -6.93 -1.80 -9.93
C LYS A 34 -5.54 -1.20 -9.80
N PRO A 35 -4.71 -1.73 -8.89
CA PRO A 35 -3.32 -1.27 -8.82
C PRO A 35 -2.58 -1.66 -10.10
N THR A 36 -1.63 -0.82 -10.49
CA THR A 36 -0.86 -1.02 -11.72
C THR A 36 0.40 -1.83 -11.46
N TYR A 37 0.92 -1.76 -10.24
CA TYR A 37 2.19 -2.38 -9.89
C TYR A 37 2.08 -3.14 -8.59
N LEU A 38 2.83 -4.25 -8.49
CA LEU A 38 3.11 -4.88 -7.20
C LEU A 38 4.45 -4.31 -6.70
N TRP A 39 4.45 -3.80 -5.48
CA TRP A 39 5.64 -3.28 -4.82
C TRP A 39 6.00 -4.19 -3.65
N ILE A 40 7.21 -4.73 -3.66
CA ILE A 40 7.74 -5.52 -2.54
C ILE A 40 8.90 -4.72 -1.94
N GLY A 41 8.71 -4.25 -0.72
CA GLY A 41 9.66 -3.40 -0.04
C GLY A 41 10.05 -3.92 1.34
N CYS A 42 11.03 -3.25 1.94
CA CYS A 42 11.49 -3.60 3.27
C CYS A 42 10.63 -2.94 4.35
N SER A 43 10.28 -3.71 5.38
CA SER A 43 9.54 -3.17 6.53
C SER A 43 10.30 -2.09 7.28
N ASP A 44 11.62 -2.09 7.19
CA ASP A 44 12.49 -1.08 7.83
C ASP A 44 12.61 0.22 7.03
N SER A 45 12.10 0.28 5.82
CA SER A 45 12.11 1.52 5.04
C SER A 45 11.26 2.59 5.72
N ARG A 46 11.79 3.80 5.83
CA ARG A 46 11.11 4.92 6.49
C ARG A 46 10.29 5.76 5.53
N VAL A 47 10.35 5.44 4.25
CA VAL A 47 9.60 6.18 3.22
C VAL A 47 8.55 5.26 2.61
N PRO A 48 7.27 5.65 2.63
CA PRO A 48 6.21 4.86 2.00
C PRO A 48 6.40 4.75 0.49
N ALA A 49 6.00 3.61 -0.07
CA ALA A 49 6.15 3.34 -1.50
C ALA A 49 5.49 4.41 -2.37
N GLU A 50 4.32 4.86 -2.01
CA GLU A 50 3.58 5.89 -2.76
C GLU A 50 4.32 7.23 -2.78
N LYS A 51 5.03 7.56 -1.70
CA LYS A 51 5.86 8.77 -1.66
C LYS A 51 7.01 8.70 -2.65
N LEU A 52 7.69 7.54 -2.69
CA LEU A 52 8.84 7.36 -3.59
C LEU A 52 8.44 7.42 -5.06
N THR A 53 7.27 6.92 -5.39
CA THR A 53 6.83 6.77 -6.77
C THR A 53 5.95 7.91 -7.26
N GLY A 54 5.48 8.76 -6.35
CA GLY A 54 4.57 9.84 -6.71
C GLY A 54 3.16 9.34 -7.05
N LEU A 55 2.83 8.14 -6.63
CA LEU A 55 1.51 7.55 -6.88
C LEU A 55 0.56 7.80 -5.71
N GLY A 56 -0.72 7.72 -5.97
CA GLY A 56 -1.75 7.87 -4.96
C GLY A 56 -2.21 6.53 -4.38
N PRO A 57 -3.07 6.59 -3.35
CA PRO A 57 -3.64 5.37 -2.76
C PRO A 57 -4.35 4.51 -3.80
N GLY A 58 -4.16 3.20 -3.72
CA GLY A 58 -4.79 2.24 -4.62
C GLY A 58 -4.06 1.98 -5.91
N GLU A 59 -3.00 2.73 -6.21
CA GLU A 59 -2.23 2.54 -7.44
C GLU A 59 -1.14 1.48 -7.31
N LEU A 60 -0.68 1.22 -6.08
CA LEU A 60 0.27 0.17 -5.78
C LEU A 60 -0.38 -0.92 -4.94
N PHE A 61 -0.08 -2.17 -5.28
CA PHE A 61 -0.37 -3.31 -4.42
C PHE A 61 0.89 -3.60 -3.62
N VAL A 62 0.86 -3.33 -2.31
CA VAL A 62 2.09 -3.25 -1.51
C VAL A 62 2.23 -4.45 -0.58
N HIS A 63 3.40 -5.09 -0.63
CA HIS A 63 3.84 -6.08 0.35
C HIS A 63 5.17 -5.63 0.95
N ARG A 64 5.29 -5.72 2.26
CA ARG A 64 6.53 -5.39 2.96
C ARG A 64 6.91 -6.51 3.90
N ASN A 65 8.18 -6.86 3.87
CA ASN A 65 8.76 -7.81 4.82
C ASN A 65 10.17 -7.34 5.20
N VAL A 66 10.81 -8.03 6.13
CA VAL A 66 12.18 -7.68 6.50
C VAL A 66 13.11 -8.02 5.34
N ALA A 67 13.83 -7.02 4.85
CA ALA A 67 14.79 -7.12 3.76
C ALA A 67 14.17 -7.34 2.36
N ASN A 68 12.91 -6.98 2.17
CA ASN A 68 12.23 -7.04 0.85
C ASN A 68 12.48 -8.37 0.11
N MET A 69 12.31 -9.48 0.82
CA MET A 69 12.65 -10.79 0.30
C MET A 69 11.46 -11.47 -0.38
N VAL A 70 11.77 -12.24 -1.42
CA VAL A 70 10.81 -13.15 -2.06
C VAL A 70 11.37 -14.56 -1.89
N ILE A 71 10.97 -15.25 -0.83
CA ILE A 71 11.46 -16.57 -0.49
C ILE A 71 10.44 -17.60 -0.95
N HIS A 72 10.90 -18.66 -1.63
CA HIS A 72 10.00 -19.66 -2.23
C HIS A 72 9.21 -20.47 -1.21
N THR A 73 9.55 -20.41 0.07
CA THR A 73 8.81 -21.08 1.15
C THR A 73 7.96 -20.11 1.97
N ASP A 74 8.00 -18.81 1.67
CA ASP A 74 7.18 -17.80 2.35
C ASP A 74 5.81 -17.74 1.70
N LEU A 75 4.86 -18.48 2.25
CA LEU A 75 3.51 -18.55 1.70
C LEU A 75 2.80 -17.20 1.71
N ASN A 76 3.11 -16.34 2.68
CA ASN A 76 2.50 -15.01 2.73
C ASN A 76 2.94 -14.15 1.55
N CYS A 77 4.23 -14.09 1.29
CA CYS A 77 4.74 -13.34 0.14
C CYS A 77 4.22 -13.94 -1.18
N LEU A 78 4.26 -15.28 -1.29
CA LEU A 78 3.80 -15.96 -2.50
C LEU A 78 2.31 -15.74 -2.75
N SER A 79 1.48 -15.67 -1.70
CA SER A 79 0.06 -15.40 -1.86
C SER A 79 -0.18 -14.00 -2.41
N VAL A 80 0.61 -13.02 -1.99
CA VAL A 80 0.55 -11.65 -2.52
C VAL A 80 0.91 -11.64 -3.99
N VAL A 81 2.00 -12.32 -4.37
CA VAL A 81 2.43 -12.40 -5.77
C VAL A 81 1.36 -13.09 -6.63
N GLN A 82 0.83 -14.21 -6.15
CA GLN A 82 -0.21 -14.93 -6.88
C GLN A 82 -1.45 -14.09 -7.09
N TYR A 83 -1.92 -13.42 -6.04
CA TYR A 83 -3.09 -12.55 -6.15
C TYR A 83 -2.84 -11.40 -7.13
N ALA A 84 -1.67 -10.79 -7.07
CA ALA A 84 -1.32 -9.70 -8.00
C ALA A 84 -1.30 -10.17 -9.45
N VAL A 85 -0.72 -11.33 -9.73
CA VAL A 85 -0.58 -11.83 -11.10
C VAL A 85 -1.89 -12.43 -11.61
N ASP A 86 -2.52 -13.31 -10.83
CA ASP A 86 -3.64 -14.11 -11.32
C ASP A 86 -4.98 -13.38 -11.19
N VAL A 87 -5.17 -12.57 -10.18
CA VAL A 87 -6.44 -11.90 -9.92
C VAL A 87 -6.43 -10.45 -10.39
N LEU A 88 -5.41 -9.69 -9.99
CA LEU A 88 -5.31 -8.27 -10.35
C LEU A 88 -4.69 -8.04 -11.73
N GLU A 89 -4.07 -9.07 -12.30
CA GLU A 89 -3.44 -9.01 -13.63
C GLU A 89 -2.39 -7.90 -13.73
N ILE A 90 -1.63 -7.72 -12.67
CA ILE A 90 -0.55 -6.74 -12.60
C ILE A 90 0.59 -7.17 -13.52
N GLU A 91 1.10 -6.24 -14.33
CA GLU A 91 2.14 -6.52 -15.33
C GLU A 91 3.55 -6.25 -14.83
N HIS A 92 3.71 -5.43 -13.78
CA HIS A 92 5.04 -5.05 -13.28
C HIS A 92 5.18 -5.33 -11.80
N ILE A 93 6.26 -5.99 -11.44
CA ILE A 93 6.64 -6.26 -10.05
C ILE A 93 7.91 -5.49 -9.76
N ILE A 94 7.87 -4.65 -8.73
CA ILE A 94 9.00 -3.84 -8.30
C ILE A 94 9.48 -4.35 -6.95
N ILE A 95 10.76 -4.71 -6.86
CA ILE A 95 11.39 -5.09 -5.60
C ILE A 95 12.35 -3.96 -5.26
N CYS A 96 12.09 -3.28 -4.14
CA CYS A 96 12.85 -2.11 -3.76
C CYS A 96 13.62 -2.34 -2.45
N GLY A 97 14.94 -2.32 -2.55
CA GLY A 97 15.81 -2.35 -1.39
C GLY A 97 16.17 -0.95 -0.90
N HIS A 98 16.87 -0.89 0.24
CA HIS A 98 17.37 0.38 0.76
C HIS A 98 18.66 0.22 1.57
#